data_a4e0d620f0a9eb4b03b978fd7ec3e64a
#
_entry.id   a4e0d620f0a9eb4b03b978fd7ec3e64a
#
_cell.length_a   1.000
_cell.length_b   1.000
_cell.length_c   1.000
_cell.angle_alpha   90.00
_cell.angle_beta   90.00
_cell.angle_gamma   90.00
#
_symmetry.space_group_name_H-M   'P 1'
#
loop_
_entity.id
_entity.type
_entity.pdbx_description
1 polymer ?
#
loop_
_entity_poly.entity_id
_entity_poly.type
_entity_poly.pdbx_seq_one_letter_code
_entity_poly.pdbx_strand_id
1 'polypeptide(L)'
;MKIIYTIFLIAFLFVIGGCQTIEKKSQNAIKKENKKLSKFLQQPESELKIVMGEPDDIVYDDKGSKFFIYTKKKYNINCERKFEIDKNKMVVGFTSKGCF
;
A
#
# COMPACT_ATOMS: atom_id res chain seq x y z
N MET A 1 -45.02 21.66 -13.85
CA MET A 1 -43.62 21.97 -14.19
C MET A 1 -42.69 21.94 -12.98
N LYS A 2 -43.06 22.47 -11.82
CA LYS A 2 -42.22 22.46 -10.62
C LYS A 2 -41.99 21.07 -10.02
N ILE A 3 -42.90 20.12 -10.17
CA ILE A 3 -42.81 18.75 -9.67
C ILE A 3 -41.76 17.95 -10.44
N ILE A 4 -41.61 18.18 -11.73
CA ILE A 4 -40.64 17.49 -12.59
C ILE A 4 -39.21 17.94 -12.24
N TYR A 5 -39.01 19.18 -11.91
CA TYR A 5 -37.72 19.76 -11.46
C TYR A 5 -37.27 19.18 -10.11
N THR A 6 -38.19 19.03 -9.18
CA THR A 6 -37.88 18.46 -7.85
C THR A 6 -37.54 16.95 -7.94
N ILE A 7 -38.21 16.20 -8.79
CA ILE A 7 -37.91 14.78 -9.02
C ILE A 7 -36.53 14.62 -9.70
N PHE A 8 -36.20 15.51 -10.64
CA PHE A 8 -34.90 15.49 -11.31
C PHE A 8 -33.75 15.84 -10.35
N LEU A 9 -33.94 16.77 -9.43
CA LEU A 9 -32.97 17.14 -8.40
C LEU A 9 -32.73 16.03 -7.39
N ILE A 10 -33.78 15.31 -7.00
CA ILE A 10 -33.67 14.17 -6.06
C ILE A 10 -32.97 12.98 -6.72
N ALA A 11 -33.25 12.69 -7.99
CA ALA A 11 -32.56 11.65 -8.75
C ALA A 11 -31.07 11.96 -8.94
N PHE A 12 -30.71 13.23 -9.13
CA PHE A 12 -29.30 13.64 -9.27
C PHE A 12 -28.51 13.48 -7.98
N LEU A 13 -29.14 13.70 -6.83
CA LEU A 13 -28.49 13.53 -5.51
C LEU A 13 -28.21 12.04 -5.19
N PHE A 14 -29.04 11.12 -5.70
CA PHE A 14 -28.82 9.69 -5.49
C PHE A 14 -27.62 9.12 -6.27
N VAL A 15 -27.28 9.69 -7.42
CA VAL A 15 -26.17 9.24 -8.26
C VAL A 15 -24.81 9.58 -7.64
N ILE A 16 -24.72 10.71 -6.94
CA ILE A 16 -23.46 11.17 -6.32
C ILE A 16 -23.09 10.32 -5.09
N GLY A 17 -24.07 9.80 -4.34
CA GLY A 17 -23.84 9.00 -3.16
C GLY A 17 -23.24 7.60 -3.42
N GLY A 18 -23.44 7.03 -4.61
CA GLY A 18 -22.93 5.69 -4.97
C GLY A 18 -21.41 5.62 -5.20
N CYS A 19 -20.80 6.70 -5.71
CA CYS A 19 -19.37 6.75 -5.98
C CYS A 19 -18.52 6.83 -4.71
N GLN A 20 -19.00 7.46 -3.65
CA GLN A 20 -18.27 7.63 -2.40
C GLN A 20 -18.07 6.30 -1.64
N THR A 21 -18.99 5.35 -1.78
CA THR A 21 -18.93 4.06 -1.09
C THR A 21 -17.82 3.16 -1.63
N ILE A 22 -17.51 3.24 -2.93
CA ILE A 22 -16.46 2.45 -3.58
C ILE A 22 -15.08 2.99 -3.19
N GLU A 23 -14.90 4.31 -3.12
CA GLU A 23 -13.64 4.94 -2.70
C GLU A 23 -13.27 4.60 -1.26
N LYS A 24 -14.23 4.56 -0.34
CA LYS A 24 -13.99 4.20 1.06
C LYS A 24 -13.48 2.78 1.24
N LYS A 25 -13.99 1.81 0.48
CA LYS A 25 -13.53 0.41 0.56
C LYS A 25 -12.08 0.27 0.06
N SER A 26 -11.72 0.94 -1.01
CA SER A 26 -10.40 0.95 -1.59
C SER A 26 -9.39 1.60 -0.63
N GLN A 27 -9.71 2.73 -0.03
CA GLN A 27 -8.85 3.41 0.95
C GLN A 27 -8.65 2.59 2.23
N ASN A 28 -9.67 1.87 2.71
CA ASN A 28 -9.55 1.01 3.89
C ASN A 28 -8.62 -0.18 3.65
N ALA A 29 -8.63 -0.77 2.45
CA ALA A 29 -7.72 -1.85 2.08
C ALA A 29 -6.26 -1.37 2.05
N ILE A 30 -6.00 -0.19 1.47
CA ILE A 30 -4.66 0.44 1.43
C ILE A 30 -4.17 0.75 2.85
N LYS A 31 -5.02 1.31 3.71
CA LYS A 31 -4.67 1.61 5.10
C LYS A 31 -4.32 0.37 5.91
N LYS A 32 -5.03 -0.74 5.72
CA LYS A 32 -4.73 -2.02 6.40
C LYS A 32 -3.37 -2.56 5.97
N GLU A 33 -3.03 -2.51 4.70
CA GLU A 33 -1.75 -2.95 4.18
C GLU A 33 -0.61 -2.09 4.71
N ASN A 34 -0.74 -0.77 4.66
CA ASN A 34 0.26 0.16 5.17
C ASN A 34 0.46 -0.02 6.68
N LYS A 35 -0.59 -0.26 7.44
CA LYS A 35 -0.49 -0.52 8.87
C LYS A 35 0.25 -1.82 9.17
N LYS A 36 0.04 -2.86 8.35
CA LYS A 36 0.74 -4.14 8.48
C LYS A 36 2.23 -3.99 8.18
N LEU A 37 2.59 -3.24 7.14
CA LEU A 37 3.98 -3.00 6.76
C LEU A 37 4.69 -2.02 7.69
N SER A 38 3.96 -1.04 8.25
CA SER A 38 4.55 -0.07 9.17
C SER A 38 5.03 -0.68 10.48
N LYS A 39 4.58 -1.88 10.83
CA LYS A 39 5.08 -2.60 12.01
C LYS A 39 6.56 -2.95 11.91
N PHE A 40 7.10 -3.02 10.70
CA PHE A 40 8.51 -3.31 10.47
C PHE A 40 9.39 -2.08 10.64
N LEU A 41 8.82 -0.88 10.62
CA LEU A 41 9.57 0.36 10.80
C LEU A 41 10.22 0.39 12.19
N GLN A 42 11.49 0.78 12.24
CA GLN A 42 12.32 0.81 13.45
C GLN A 42 12.59 -0.59 14.06
N GLN A 43 12.33 -1.66 13.30
CA GLN A 43 12.68 -3.01 13.68
C GLN A 43 13.98 -3.44 13.01
N PRO A 44 14.74 -4.38 13.61
CA PRO A 44 15.94 -4.92 12.94
C PRO A 44 15.59 -5.68 11.66
N GLU A 45 16.53 -5.73 10.72
CA GLU A 45 16.34 -6.47 9.47
C GLU A 45 16.08 -7.97 9.71
N SER A 46 16.58 -8.52 10.81
CA SER A 46 16.35 -9.92 11.19
C SER A 46 14.86 -10.20 11.43
N GLU A 47 14.13 -9.27 12.03
CA GLU A 47 12.68 -9.41 12.23
C GLU A 47 11.92 -9.41 10.90
N LEU A 48 12.34 -8.54 9.96
CA LEU A 48 11.78 -8.52 8.62
C LEU A 48 11.98 -9.85 7.89
N LYS A 49 13.18 -10.42 7.98
CA LYS A 49 13.51 -11.71 7.38
C LYS A 49 12.73 -12.88 7.98
N ILE A 50 12.45 -12.83 9.29
CA ILE A 50 11.64 -13.87 9.96
C ILE A 50 10.22 -13.89 9.41
N VAL A 51 9.62 -12.73 9.22
CA VAL A 51 8.21 -12.62 8.77
C VAL A 51 8.08 -12.75 7.26
N MET A 52 8.93 -12.06 6.50
CA MET A 52 8.87 -12.00 5.03
C MET A 52 9.72 -13.04 4.32
N GLY A 53 10.65 -13.65 5.03
CA GLY A 53 11.65 -14.54 4.43
C GLY A 53 12.83 -13.78 3.83
N GLU A 54 13.67 -14.49 3.08
CA GLU A 54 14.80 -13.87 2.39
C GLU A 54 14.30 -12.99 1.25
N PRO A 55 14.89 -11.81 1.04
CA PRO A 55 14.50 -10.94 -0.09
C PRO A 55 14.88 -11.56 -1.43
N ASP A 56 14.10 -11.23 -2.46
CA ASP A 56 14.39 -11.67 -3.83
C ASP A 56 15.61 -10.96 -4.40
N ASP A 57 15.84 -9.72 -3.97
CA ASP A 57 17.00 -8.93 -4.37
C ASP A 57 17.41 -7.98 -3.25
N ILE A 58 18.70 -7.61 -3.23
CA ILE A 58 19.25 -6.64 -2.29
C ILE A 58 20.03 -5.61 -3.09
N VAL A 59 19.64 -4.35 -2.98
CA VAL A 59 20.31 -3.22 -3.64
C VAL A 59 21.02 -2.38 -2.58
N TYR A 60 22.26 -2.05 -2.82
CA TYR A 60 23.08 -1.23 -1.91
C TYR A 60 23.12 0.21 -2.41
N ASP A 61 23.04 1.15 -1.46
CA ASP A 61 23.14 2.57 -1.69
C ASP A 61 24.57 3.05 -1.39
N ASP A 62 24.99 4.15 -2.00
CA ASP A 62 26.30 4.80 -1.76
C ASP A 62 26.46 5.33 -0.34
N LYS A 63 25.37 5.54 0.37
CA LYS A 63 25.35 6.06 1.74
C LYS A 63 25.44 5.00 2.84
N GLY A 64 25.62 3.73 2.47
CA GLY A 64 25.67 2.63 3.41
C GLY A 64 24.33 2.00 3.76
N SER A 65 23.24 2.48 3.15
CA SER A 65 21.92 1.88 3.26
C SER A 65 21.77 0.75 2.24
N LYS A 66 20.85 -0.17 2.49
CA LYS A 66 20.48 -1.22 1.54
C LYS A 66 18.97 -1.34 1.44
N PHE A 67 18.50 -1.91 0.34
CA PHE A 67 17.09 -2.10 0.09
C PHE A 67 16.82 -3.59 -0.10
N PHE A 68 15.89 -4.12 0.66
CA PHE A 68 15.38 -5.47 0.48
C PHE A 68 14.18 -5.41 -0.45
N ILE A 69 14.23 -6.15 -1.55
CA ILE A 69 13.20 -6.16 -2.57
C ILE A 69 12.50 -7.52 -2.54
N TYR A 70 11.19 -7.49 -2.29
CA TYR A 70 10.33 -8.66 -2.32
C TYR A 70 9.35 -8.52 -3.48
N THR A 71 9.34 -9.50 -4.36
CA THR A 71 8.48 -9.49 -5.53
C THR A 71 7.47 -10.63 -5.44
N LYS A 72 6.19 -10.34 -5.63
CA LYS A 72 5.14 -11.34 -5.76
C LYS A 72 4.43 -11.15 -7.09
N LYS A 73 4.26 -12.25 -7.82
CA LYS A 73 3.50 -12.26 -9.06
C LYS A 73 2.18 -12.99 -8.82
N LYS A 74 1.07 -12.30 -9.02
CA LYS A 74 -0.27 -12.85 -8.87
C LYS A 74 -1.16 -12.30 -10.01
N TYR A 75 -1.79 -13.18 -10.77
CA TYR A 75 -2.68 -12.83 -11.89
C TYR A 75 -2.03 -11.88 -12.91
N ASN A 76 -0.77 -12.11 -13.28
CA ASN A 76 0.03 -11.25 -14.18
C ASN A 76 0.32 -9.85 -13.62
N ILE A 77 0.04 -9.61 -12.35
CA ILE A 77 0.36 -8.36 -11.67
C ILE A 77 1.59 -8.59 -10.80
N ASN A 78 2.62 -7.77 -11.01
CA ASN A 78 3.82 -7.81 -10.19
C ASN A 78 3.69 -6.86 -9.01
N CYS A 79 3.69 -7.42 -7.80
CA CYS A 79 3.75 -6.65 -6.57
C CYS A 79 5.20 -6.58 -6.10
N GLU A 80 5.75 -5.38 -6.01
CA GLU A 80 7.09 -5.14 -5.51
C GLU A 80 7.02 -4.38 -4.19
N ARG A 81 7.60 -4.95 -3.14
CA ARG A 81 7.76 -4.31 -1.84
C ARG A 81 9.24 -4.09 -1.58
N LYS A 82 9.59 -2.85 -1.28
CA LYS A 82 10.96 -2.42 -1.08
C LYS A 82 11.10 -1.85 0.33
N PHE A 83 12.00 -2.42 1.12
CA PHE A 83 12.28 -1.97 2.48
C PHE A 83 13.66 -1.33 2.53
N GLU A 84 13.73 -0.11 3.04
CA GLU A 84 15.00 0.58 3.25
C GLU A 84 15.58 0.19 4.60
N ILE A 85 16.81 -0.31 4.58
CA ILE A 85 17.57 -0.71 5.77
C ILE A 85 18.76 0.24 5.91
N ASP A 86 18.89 0.88 7.07
CA ASP A 86 19.99 1.79 7.32
C ASP A 86 21.29 1.03 7.64
N LYS A 87 22.38 1.77 7.81
CA LYS A 87 23.69 1.20 8.15
C LYS A 87 23.71 0.50 9.51
N ASN A 88 22.75 0.78 10.38
CA ASN A 88 22.59 0.13 11.69
C ASN A 88 21.74 -1.16 11.60
N LYS A 89 21.39 -1.60 10.39
CA LYS A 89 20.56 -2.78 10.12
C LYS A 89 19.12 -2.65 10.62
N MET A 90 18.60 -1.43 10.63
CA MET A 90 17.23 -1.13 11.03
C MET A 90 16.39 -0.75 9.83
N VAL A 91 15.13 -1.17 9.83
CA VAL A 91 14.16 -0.81 8.80
C VAL A 91 13.70 0.63 9.04
N VAL A 92 13.97 1.53 8.10
CA VAL A 92 13.65 2.96 8.23
C VAL A 92 12.57 3.43 7.26
N GLY A 93 12.23 2.63 6.28
CA GLY A 93 11.20 2.98 5.31
C GLY A 93 10.74 1.80 4.48
N PHE A 94 9.63 1.96 3.80
CA PHE A 94 9.15 0.96 2.84
C PHE A 94 8.33 1.63 1.75
N THR A 95 8.30 1.00 0.57
CA THR A 95 7.43 1.36 -0.54
C THR A 95 6.81 0.10 -1.12
N SER A 96 5.59 0.21 -1.62
CA SER A 96 4.90 -0.88 -2.31
C SER A 96 4.47 -0.39 -3.69
N LYS A 97 4.69 -1.20 -4.70
CA LYS A 97 4.34 -0.88 -6.08
C LYS A 97 3.61 -2.07 -6.71
N GLY A 98 2.43 -1.80 -7.27
CA GLY A 98 1.61 -2.83 -7.91
C GLY A 98 0.96 -3.81 -6.94
N CYS A 99 0.92 -3.51 -5.64
CA CYS A 99 0.28 -4.35 -4.63
C CYS A 99 -1.16 -3.89 -4.37
N PHE A 100 -2.09 -4.83 -4.35
CA PHE A 100 -3.51 -4.55 -4.10
C PHE A 100 -4.01 -5.35 -2.91
#